data_02ccaf157cf92536fcb5e2041d069614
#
_entry.id   02ccaf157cf92536fcb5e2041d069614
#
_cell.length_a   1.000
_cell.length_b   1.000
_cell.length_c   1.000
_cell.angle_alpha   90.00
_cell.angle_beta   90.00
_cell.angle_gamma   90.00
#
_symmetry.space_group_name_H-M   'P 1'
#
loop_
_entity.id
_entity.type
_entity.pdbx_description
1 polymer ?
#
loop_
_entity_poly.entity_id
_entity_poly.type
_entity_poly.pdbx_seq_one_letter_code
_entity_poly.pdbx_strand_id
1 'polypeptide(L)' 'MAELRITWIKSGIGYAEVQKRTLKALGLNRLNQSVIHNDCPSVRGMLNKVRHLIKVEEESGEAG' A
#
# COMPACT_ATOMS: atom_id res chain seq x y z
N MET A 1 14.26 -9.25 -7.61
CA MET A 1 12.92 -8.76 -7.66
C MET A 1 12.70 -7.72 -6.63
N ALA A 2 11.98 -6.69 -6.98
CA ALA A 2 11.75 -5.59 -6.07
C ALA A 2 10.54 -5.85 -5.21
N GLU A 3 10.62 -5.42 -3.98
CA GLU A 3 9.50 -5.50 -3.07
C GLU A 3 9.14 -4.08 -2.67
N LEU A 4 7.87 -3.89 -2.34
CA LEU A 4 7.37 -2.59 -1.93
C LEU A 4 6.85 -2.68 -0.51
N ARG A 5 7.28 -1.73 0.30
CA ARG A 5 6.75 -1.61 1.64
C ARG A 5 5.65 -0.55 1.61
N ILE A 6 4.49 -0.93 2.03
CA ILE A 6 3.33 -0.06 1.99
C ILE A 6 2.87 0.21 3.41
N THR A 7 2.80 1.47 3.78
CA THR A 7 2.39 1.86 5.12
C THR A 7 1.15 2.76 5.01
N TRP A 8 0.15 2.47 5.79
CA TRP A 8 -1.06 3.29 5.81
C TRP A 8 -0.79 4.47 6.72
N ILE A 9 -0.65 5.67 6.15
CA ILE A 9 -0.22 6.84 6.90
C ILE A 9 -1.33 7.85 7.17
N LYS A 10 -2.41 7.81 6.41
CA LYS A 10 -3.49 8.76 6.58
C LYS A 10 -4.80 8.07 6.76
N SER A 11 -5.54 8.52 7.77
CA SER A 11 -6.88 8.05 7.95
C SER A 11 -7.79 9.13 7.42
N GLY A 12 -8.28 8.94 6.26
CA GLY A 12 -9.14 9.93 5.64
C GLY A 12 -10.58 9.71 6.05
N ILE A 13 -11.17 10.71 6.63
CA ILE A 13 -12.58 10.64 6.92
C ILE A 13 -13.29 10.84 5.60
N GLY A 14 -14.19 9.96 5.28
CA GLY A 14 -14.95 10.11 4.05
C GLY A 14 -14.36 9.48 2.82
N TYR A 15 -13.32 8.70 2.94
CA TYR A 15 -12.82 8.01 1.78
C TYR A 15 -13.77 6.88 1.40
N ALA A 16 -13.82 6.57 0.11
CA ALA A 16 -14.80 5.64 -0.42
C ALA A 16 -14.58 4.22 0.06
N GLU A 17 -15.66 3.46 0.06
CA GLU A 17 -15.57 2.08 0.46
C GLU A 17 -14.65 1.26 -0.41
N VAL A 18 -14.54 1.65 -1.67
CA VAL A 18 -13.62 1.00 -2.60
C VAL A 18 -12.18 1.13 -2.08
N GLN A 19 -11.85 2.28 -1.52
CA GLN A 19 -10.50 2.49 -1.01
C GLN A 19 -10.25 1.63 0.22
N LYS A 20 -11.25 1.48 1.08
CA LYS A 20 -11.13 0.59 2.23
C LYS A 20 -10.90 -0.84 1.78
N ARG A 21 -11.63 -1.27 0.77
CA ARG A 21 -11.48 -2.63 0.26
C ARG A 21 -10.10 -2.84 -0.32
N THR A 22 -9.58 -1.82 -1.00
CA THR A 22 -8.25 -1.91 -1.58
C THR A 22 -7.21 -2.03 -0.48
N LEU A 23 -7.34 -1.26 0.58
CA LEU A 23 -6.41 -1.34 1.70
C LEU A 23 -6.46 -2.71 2.34
N LYS A 24 -7.64 -3.28 2.49
CA LYS A 24 -7.78 -4.62 3.04
C LYS A 24 -7.15 -5.66 2.13
N ALA A 25 -7.34 -5.49 0.83
CA ALA A 25 -6.75 -6.42 -0.13
C ALA A 25 -5.23 -6.38 -0.06
N LEU A 26 -4.67 -5.24 0.30
CA LEU A 26 -3.23 -5.11 0.47
C LEU A 26 -2.76 -5.67 1.81
N GLY A 27 -3.68 -5.91 2.73
CA GLY A 27 -3.32 -6.42 4.03
C GLY A 27 -3.25 -5.34 5.10
N LEU A 28 -3.68 -4.14 4.77
CA LEU A 28 -3.66 -3.04 5.72
C LEU A 28 -5.00 -2.93 6.42
N ASN A 29 -5.00 -3.15 7.72
CA ASN A 29 -6.23 -3.14 8.50
C ASN A 29 -6.33 -1.97 9.45
N ARG A 30 -5.25 -1.29 9.68
CA ARG A 30 -5.25 -0.16 10.60
C ARG A 30 -4.19 0.86 10.20
N LEU A 31 -4.33 2.04 10.73
CA LEU A 31 -3.40 3.11 10.48
C LEU A 31 -2.01 2.75 11.01
N ASN A 32 -1.01 3.16 10.31
CA ASN A 32 0.40 2.91 10.64
C ASN A 32 0.83 1.46 10.49
N GLN A 33 -0.01 0.62 9.95
CA GLN A 33 0.37 -0.75 9.65
C GLN A 33 1.16 -0.78 8.34
N SER A 34 2.16 -1.63 8.29
CA SER A 34 2.98 -1.79 7.08
C SER A 34 2.88 -3.21 6.56
N VAL A 35 2.96 -3.37 5.27
CA VAL A 35 3.01 -4.69 4.65
C VAL A 35 4.01 -4.65 3.51
N ILE A 36 4.51 -5.82 3.14
CA ILE A 36 5.44 -5.96 2.03
C ILE A 36 4.74 -6.72 0.92
N HIS A 37 4.83 -6.20 -0.28
CA HIS A 37 4.28 -6.86 -1.46
C HIS A 37 5.32 -6.84 -2.58
N ASN A 38 5.19 -7.78 -3.48
CA ASN A 38 6.04 -7.79 -4.66
C ASN A 38 5.61 -6.68 -5.60
N ASP A 39 6.57 -6.13 -6.30
CA ASP A 39 6.29 -5.09 -7.27
C ASP A 39 5.75 -5.73 -8.54
N CYS A 40 4.46 -5.73 -8.69
CA CYS A 40 3.82 -6.28 -9.87
C CYS A 40 2.65 -5.39 -10.27
N PRO A 41 2.19 -5.51 -11.52
CA PRO A 41 1.14 -4.62 -12.02
C PRO A 41 -0.14 -4.65 -11.20
N SER A 42 -0.51 -5.80 -10.67
CA SER A 42 -1.72 -5.91 -9.84
C SER A 42 -1.60 -5.06 -8.60
N VAL A 43 -0.46 -5.16 -7.94
CA VAL A 43 -0.23 -4.40 -6.71
C VAL A 43 -0.15 -2.92 -7.04
N ARG A 44 0.54 -2.57 -8.09
CA ARG A 44 0.66 -1.17 -8.47
C ARG A 44 -0.69 -0.56 -8.78
N GLY A 45 -1.56 -1.31 -9.41
CA GLY A 45 -2.92 -0.85 -9.69
C GLY A 45 -3.68 -0.54 -8.42
N MET A 46 -3.55 -1.40 -7.42
CA MET A 46 -4.20 -1.18 -6.14
C MET A 46 -3.60 0.02 -5.41
N LEU A 47 -2.29 0.14 -5.43
CA LEU A 47 -1.62 1.25 -4.77
C LEU A 47 -2.04 2.57 -5.38
N ASN A 48 -2.21 2.59 -6.68
CA ASN A 48 -2.59 3.80 -7.36
C ASN A 48 -3.94 4.34 -6.90
N LYS A 49 -4.82 3.48 -6.47
CA LYS A 49 -6.14 3.87 -6.00
C LYS A 49 -6.11 4.51 -4.62
N VAL A 50 -5.14 4.14 -3.81
CA VAL A 50 -5.06 4.62 -2.43
C VAL A 50 -3.75 5.33 -2.11
N ARG A 51 -3.02 5.72 -3.13
CA ARG A 51 -1.69 6.30 -2.92
C ARG A 51 -1.71 7.55 -2.04
N HIS A 52 -2.82 8.25 -2.02
CA HIS A 52 -2.93 9.44 -1.19
C HIS A 52 -3.10 9.10 0.29
N LEU A 53 -3.34 7.84 0.61
CA LEU A 53 -3.52 7.41 2.00
C LEU A 53 -2.34 6.62 2.52
N ILE A 54 -1.44 6.23 1.63
CA ILE A 54 -0.34 5.32 2.00
C ILE A 54 1.00 5.91 1.59
N LYS A 55 2.05 5.32 2.16
CA LYS A 55 3.40 5.62 1.76
C LYS A 55 3.99 4.35 1.19
N VAL A 56 4.57 4.44 0.01
CA VAL A 56 5.18 3.30 -0.66
C VAL A 56 6.68 3.50 -0.71
N GLU A 57 7.44 2.52 -0.23
CA GLU A 57 8.88 2.56 -0.29
C GLU A 57 9.37 1.31 -0.99
N GLU A 58 10.37 1.46 -1.82
CA GLU A 58 10.96 0.31 -2.48
C GLU A 58 11.92 -0.36 -1.53
N GLU A 59 11.66 -1.62 -1.26
CA GLU A 59 12.55 -2.41 -0.45
C GLU A 59 13.25 -3.31 -1.41
N SER A 60 14.22 -2.82 -2.08
CA SER A 60 14.94 -3.64 -2.98
C SER A 60 15.86 -4.43 -2.16
N GLY A 61 15.84 -5.67 -2.25
CA GLY A 61 16.77 -6.48 -1.57
C GLY A 61 18.17 -6.26 -2.01
N GLU A 62 18.38 -5.46 -2.98
CA GLU A 62 19.61 -5.21 -3.50
C GLU A 62 20.27 -4.22 -2.72
N ALA A 63 21.00 -4.53 -1.91
CA ALA A 63 21.60 -3.64 -1.05
C ALA A 63 22.47 -2.66 -1.72
N GLY A 64 22.41 -2.55 -2.76
CA GLY A 64 23.16 -1.54 -3.42
C GLY A 64 23.19 -1.10 -4.07
#